data_fb2693ec75540ea8eabcac62902f0f44
#
_entry.id   fb2693ec75540ea8eabcac62902f0f44
#
_cell.length_a   1.000
_cell.length_b   1.000
_cell.length_c   1.000
_cell.angle_alpha   90.00
_cell.angle_beta   90.00
_cell.angle_gamma   90.00
#
_symmetry.space_group_name_H-M   'P 1'
#
loop_
_entity.id
_entity.type
_entity.pdbx_description
1 polymer ?
#
loop_
_entity_poly.entity_id
_entity_poly.type
_entity_poly.pdbx_seq_one_letter_code
_entity_poly.pdbx_strand_id
1 'polypeptide(L)' 'MMQFLLHDLARSDEHLANNERNIAEQVRRIESMEAGGYDTSASKSLLCTFKDLRRSYLTRRKALLREMVALTRV' A
#
# COMPACT_ATOMS: atom_id res chain seq x y z
N MET A 1 7.26 -23.27 8.54
CA MET A 1 7.15 -22.61 7.22
C MET A 1 5.88 -21.78 7.09
N MET A 2 4.71 -22.38 7.30
CA MET A 2 3.42 -21.68 7.26
C MET A 2 3.34 -20.53 8.27
N GLN A 3 3.90 -20.67 9.45
CA GLN A 3 3.91 -19.64 10.50
C GLN A 3 4.61 -18.36 10.03
N PHE A 4 5.72 -18.49 9.30
CA PHE A 4 6.44 -17.34 8.76
C PHE A 4 5.62 -16.64 7.67
N LEU A 5 4.94 -17.41 6.83
CA LEU A 5 4.10 -16.84 5.78
C LEU A 5 2.90 -16.09 6.38
N LEU A 6 2.27 -16.66 7.42
CA LEU A 6 1.17 -15.99 8.12
C LEU A 6 1.62 -14.68 8.77
N HIS A 7 2.80 -14.69 9.39
CA HIS A 7 3.39 -13.49 9.99
C HIS A 7 3.68 -12.42 8.92
N ASP A 8 4.29 -12.83 7.81
CA ASP A 8 4.60 -11.92 6.71
C ASP A 8 3.33 -11.37 6.07
N LEU A 9 2.29 -12.19 5.95
CA LEU A 9 1.00 -11.74 5.42
C LEU A 9 0.37 -10.69 6.33
N ALA A 10 0.40 -10.89 7.65
CA ALA A 10 -0.12 -9.93 8.61
C ALA A 10 0.62 -8.59 8.52
N ARG A 11 1.95 -8.62 8.39
CA ARG A 11 2.76 -7.40 8.20
C ARG A 11 2.43 -6.71 6.88
N SER A 12 2.25 -7.49 5.83
CA SER A 12 1.86 -6.97 4.52
C SER A 12 0.52 -6.26 4.59
N ASP A 13 -0.45 -6.82 5.29
CA ASP A 13 -1.77 -6.21 5.49
C ASP A 13 -1.68 -4.91 6.30
N GLU A 14 -0.83 -4.85 7.32
CA GLU A 14 -0.55 -3.61 8.06
C GLU A 14 0.04 -2.53 7.16
N HIS A 15 1.03 -2.86 6.36
CA HIS A 15 1.65 -1.93 5.43
C HIS A 15 0.63 -1.40 4.42
N LEU A 16 -0.23 -2.27 3.89
CA LEU A 16 -1.29 -1.86 2.98
C LEU A 16 -2.29 -0.91 3.65
N ALA A 17 -2.73 -1.22 4.86
CA ALA A 17 -3.67 -0.38 5.59
C ALA A 17 -3.09 1.00 5.87
N ASN A 18 -1.83 1.07 6.30
CA ASN A 18 -1.11 2.34 6.52
C ASN A 18 -0.95 3.12 5.23
N ASN A 19 -0.59 2.43 4.16
CA ASN A 19 -0.40 3.03 2.84
C ASN A 19 -1.72 3.62 2.32
N GLU A 20 -2.83 2.91 2.45
CA GLU A 20 -4.14 3.40 2.03
C GLU A 20 -4.57 4.63 2.82
N ARG A 21 -4.29 4.68 4.13
CA ARG A 21 -4.53 5.87 4.95
C ARG A 21 -3.70 7.04 4.46
N ASN A 22 -2.43 6.82 4.16
CA ASN A 22 -1.53 7.85 3.63
C ASN A 22 -2.03 8.39 2.29
N ILE A 23 -2.51 7.51 1.42
CA ILE A 23 -3.09 7.93 0.13
C ILE A 23 -4.32 8.80 0.37
N ALA A 24 -5.24 8.38 1.23
CA ALA A 24 -6.45 9.13 1.51
C ALA A 24 -6.14 10.53 2.10
N GLU A 25 -5.20 10.60 3.05
CA GLU A 25 -4.76 11.88 3.62
C GLU A 25 -4.13 12.77 2.58
N GLN A 26 -3.31 12.21 1.71
CA GLN A 26 -2.62 12.98 0.67
C GLN A 26 -3.62 13.54 -0.34
N VAL A 27 -4.63 12.76 -0.71
CA VAL A 27 -5.69 13.23 -1.60
C VAL A 27 -6.42 14.43 -0.96
N ARG A 28 -6.80 14.34 0.30
CA ARG A 28 -7.46 15.43 1.02
C ARG A 28 -6.59 16.68 1.09
N ARG A 29 -5.29 16.49 1.33
CA ARG A 29 -4.33 17.60 1.38
C ARG A 29 -4.25 18.32 0.04
N ILE A 30 -4.17 17.56 -1.06
CA ILE A 30 -4.11 18.10 -2.41
C ILE A 30 -5.39 18.89 -2.71
N GLU A 31 -6.56 18.34 -2.40
CA GLU A 31 -7.84 19.02 -2.58
C GLU A 31 -7.90 20.34 -1.82
N SER A 32 -7.47 20.34 -0.57
CA SER A 32 -7.41 21.54 0.26
C SER A 32 -6.45 22.58 -0.31
N MET A 33 -5.28 22.15 -0.78
CA MET A 33 -4.28 23.06 -1.39
C MET A 33 -4.79 23.66 -2.69
N GLU A 34 -5.44 22.86 -3.53
CA GLU A 34 -6.04 23.33 -4.78
C GLU A 34 -7.12 24.38 -4.52
N ALA A 35 -7.98 24.13 -3.52
CA ALA A 35 -9.00 25.08 -3.12
C ALA A 35 -8.40 26.41 -2.64
N GLY A 36 -7.22 26.37 -2.03
CA GLY A 36 -6.49 27.58 -1.59
C GLY A 36 -5.62 28.22 -2.67
N GLY A 37 -5.56 27.64 -3.87
CA GLY A 37 -4.73 28.15 -4.96
C GLY A 37 -3.25 27.88 -4.84
N TYR A 38 -2.85 26.91 -4.00
CA TYR A 38 -1.44 26.54 -3.80
C TYR A 38 -0.95 25.61 -4.91
N ASP A 39 0.37 25.63 -5.14
CA ASP A 39 1.01 24.69 -6.05
C ASP A 39 1.03 23.28 -5.42
N THR A 40 0.46 22.31 -6.12
CA THR A 40 0.32 20.95 -5.66
C THR A 40 1.30 19.96 -6.30
N SER A 41 2.27 20.44 -7.07
CA SER A 41 3.17 19.57 -7.84
C SER A 41 3.91 18.56 -6.97
N ALA A 42 4.54 19.02 -5.89
CA ALA A 42 5.26 18.15 -4.96
C ALA A 42 4.33 17.17 -4.26
N SER A 43 3.15 17.62 -3.86
CA SER A 43 2.14 16.80 -3.19
C SER A 43 1.59 15.70 -4.11
N LYS A 44 1.40 16.02 -5.39
CA LYS A 44 0.98 15.04 -6.41
C LYS A 44 2.07 14.01 -6.68
N SER A 45 3.33 14.42 -6.69
CA SER A 45 4.46 13.50 -6.84
C SER A 45 4.52 12.52 -5.68
N LEU A 46 4.31 13.00 -4.45
CA LEU A 46 4.26 12.14 -3.27
C LEU A 46 3.10 11.16 -3.35
N LEU A 47 1.94 11.59 -3.83
CA LEU A 47 0.80 10.69 -4.05
C LEU A 47 1.14 9.57 -5.03
N CYS A 48 1.84 9.89 -6.12
CA CYS A 48 2.31 8.87 -7.08
C CYS A 48 3.23 7.85 -6.39
N THR A 49 4.15 8.30 -5.55
CA THR A 49 5.03 7.43 -4.77
C THR A 49 4.22 6.48 -3.87
N PHE A 50 3.22 7.00 -3.17
CA PHE A 50 2.34 6.17 -2.34
C PHE A 50 1.57 5.13 -3.14
N LYS A 51 1.09 5.49 -4.34
CA LYS A 51 0.40 4.55 -5.23
C LYS A 51 1.33 3.46 -5.76
N ASP A 52 2.58 3.80 -6.06
CA ASP A 52 3.60 2.82 -6.47
C ASP A 52 3.91 1.84 -5.33
N LEU A 53 4.02 2.34 -4.11
CA LEU A 53 4.20 1.50 -2.93
C LEU A 53 3.01 0.56 -2.74
N ARG A 54 1.79 1.03 -2.94
CA ARG A 54 0.58 0.19 -2.87
C ARG A 54 0.66 -0.96 -3.85
N ARG A 55 1.09 -0.69 -5.07
CA ARG A 55 1.25 -1.73 -6.10
C ARG A 55 2.27 -2.78 -5.65
N SER A 56 3.40 -2.35 -5.10
CA SER A 56 4.44 -3.26 -4.59
C SER A 56 3.91 -4.13 -3.45
N TYR A 57 3.20 -3.55 -2.50
CA TYR A 57 2.60 -4.29 -1.37
C TYR A 57 1.56 -5.31 -1.86
N LEU A 58 0.74 -4.94 -2.83
CA LEU A 58 -0.26 -5.87 -3.41
C LEU A 58 0.41 -7.04 -4.14
N THR A 59 1.49 -6.77 -4.87
CA THR A 59 2.27 -7.80 -5.56
C THR A 59 2.88 -8.77 -4.56
N ARG A 60 3.48 -8.26 -3.48
CA ARG A 60 4.04 -9.08 -2.41
C ARG A 60 2.97 -9.94 -1.74
N ARG A 61 1.81 -9.35 -1.45
CA ARG A 61 0.69 -10.08 -0.84
C ARG A 61 0.25 -11.25 -1.71
N LYS A 62 0.13 -11.04 -3.01
CA LYS A 62 -0.19 -12.10 -3.99
C LYS A 62 0.84 -13.23 -3.95
N ALA A 63 2.13 -12.88 -3.90
CA ALA A 63 3.21 -13.87 -3.85
C ALA A 63 3.13 -14.72 -2.57
N LEU A 64 2.88 -14.08 -1.43
CA LEU A 64 2.73 -14.77 -0.15
C LEU A 64 1.53 -15.74 -0.16
N LEU A 65 0.40 -15.31 -0.71
CA LEU A 65 -0.78 -16.15 -0.83
C LEU A 65 -0.54 -17.35 -1.74
N ARG A 66 0.19 -17.17 -2.83
CA ARG A 66 0.58 -18.29 -3.73
C ARG A 66 1.45 -19.31 -3.00
N GLU A 67 2.41 -18.85 -2.21
CA GLU A 67 3.26 -19.74 -1.42
C GLU A 67 2.44 -20.51 -0.39
N MET A 68 1.50 -19.86 0.27
CA MET A 68 0.62 -20.50 1.24
C MET A 68 -0.25 -21.59 0.58
N VAL A 69 -0.80 -21.30 -0.60
CA VAL A 69 -1.56 -22.28 -1.37
C VAL A 69 -0.69 -23.47 -1.76
N ALA A 70 0.54 -23.21 -2.22
CA ALA A 70 1.47 -24.27 -2.59
C ALA A 70 1.81 -25.18 -1.42
N LEU A 71 1.95 -24.63 -0.21
CA LEU A 71 2.23 -25.41 1.01
C LEU A 71 1.04 -26.23 1.48
N THR A 72 -0.18 -25.81 1.18
CA THR A 72 -1.41 -26.52 1.59
C THR A 72 -1.89 -27.51 0.54
N ARG A 73 -1.31 -27.49 -0.65
CA ARG A 73 -1.60 -28.45 -1.72
C ARG A 73 -0.86 -29.75 -1.44
N VAL A 74 -1.59 -30.78 -1.16
CA VAL A 74 -1.04 -32.13 -0.94
C VAL A 74 -1.47 -33.05 -2.06
#